data_64483745a8ff4e71b783a10df29fae66
#
_entry.id   64483745a8ff4e71b783a10df29fae66
#
_cell.length_a   1.000
_cell.length_b   1.000
_cell.length_c   1.000
_cell.angle_alpha   90.00
_cell.angle_beta   90.00
_cell.angle_gamma   90.00
#
_symmetry.space_group_name_H-M   'P 1'
#
loop_
_entity.id
_entity.type
_entity.pdbx_description
1 polymer ?
#
loop_
_entity_poly.entity_id
_entity_poly.type
_entity_poly.pdbx_seq_one_letter_code
_entity_poly.pdbx_strand_id
1 'polypeptide(L)'
;MWKAKIKLTDFTKILDKAKEIEAKMKESQEKIKNIKIEGVSGSNSVKVTLNGDGEMIKIDISPDIIKEDKSIIEDLVVAAHNNAKEKLKLKTTEEISTATGGFGIPGFKWPL
;
A
#
# COMPACT_ATOMS: atom_id res chain seq x y z
N MET A 1 -33.13 -30.56 20.35
CA MET A 1 -32.91 -30.50 18.91
C MET A 1 -32.57 -29.11 18.49
N TRP A 2 -31.45 -28.98 17.86
CA TRP A 2 -30.96 -27.68 17.43
C TRP A 2 -31.77 -27.15 16.28
N LYS A 3 -32.44 -26.05 16.49
CA LYS A 3 -33.09 -25.33 15.40
C LYS A 3 -32.36 -24.03 15.18
N ALA A 4 -31.41 -24.04 14.31
CA ALA A 4 -30.82 -22.79 13.86
C ALA A 4 -31.90 -22.05 13.11
N LYS A 5 -32.55 -21.18 13.79
CA LYS A 5 -33.45 -20.26 13.11
C LYS A 5 -32.66 -19.03 12.72
N ILE A 6 -31.78 -19.20 11.74
CA ILE A 6 -31.29 -18.04 11.05
C ILE A 6 -32.46 -17.58 10.21
N LYS A 7 -33.08 -16.49 10.62
CA LYS A 7 -34.15 -15.90 9.86
C LYS A 7 -33.60 -15.49 8.50
N LEU A 8 -34.37 -15.66 7.47
CA LEU A 8 -33.98 -15.25 6.12
C LEU A 8 -33.51 -13.79 6.07
N THR A 9 -34.13 -12.93 6.88
CA THR A 9 -33.74 -11.53 7.02
C THR A 9 -32.34 -11.35 7.58
N ASP A 10 -31.91 -12.20 8.53
CA ASP A 10 -30.57 -12.14 9.10
C ASP A 10 -29.52 -12.59 8.10
N PHE A 11 -29.86 -13.62 7.32
CA PHE A 11 -29.01 -14.11 6.24
C PHE A 11 -28.82 -13.05 5.17
N THR A 12 -29.91 -12.35 4.81
CA THR A 12 -29.88 -11.26 3.82
C THR A 12 -28.98 -10.12 4.31
N LYS A 13 -29.06 -9.78 5.59
CA LYS A 13 -28.19 -8.76 6.18
C LYS A 13 -26.72 -9.14 6.11
N ILE A 14 -26.41 -10.40 6.35
CA ILE A 14 -25.04 -10.91 6.27
C ILE A 14 -24.53 -10.79 4.82
N LEU A 15 -25.36 -11.17 3.85
CA LEU A 15 -25.01 -11.07 2.43
C LEU A 15 -24.81 -9.61 2.00
N ASP A 16 -25.69 -8.72 2.44
CA ASP A 16 -25.58 -7.29 2.13
C ASP A 16 -24.28 -6.71 2.72
N LYS A 17 -23.95 -7.12 3.94
CA LYS A 17 -22.70 -6.69 4.57
C LYS A 17 -21.49 -7.20 3.81
N ALA A 18 -21.53 -8.46 3.37
CA ALA A 18 -20.45 -9.05 2.59
C ALA A 18 -20.27 -8.34 1.25
N LYS A 19 -21.36 -7.98 0.58
CA LYS A 19 -21.31 -7.22 -0.67
C LYS A 19 -20.75 -5.82 -0.47
N GLU A 20 -21.10 -5.18 0.63
CA GLU A 20 -20.58 -3.86 0.98
C GLU A 20 -19.08 -3.91 1.20
N ILE A 21 -18.59 -4.92 1.93
CA ILE A 21 -17.17 -5.12 2.16
C ILE A 21 -16.44 -5.38 0.84
N GLU A 22 -17.01 -6.23 -0.01
CA GLU A 22 -16.45 -6.54 -1.32
C GLU A 22 -16.32 -5.28 -2.18
N ALA A 23 -17.35 -4.44 -2.20
CA ALA A 23 -17.31 -3.18 -2.94
C ALA A 23 -16.23 -2.23 -2.42
N LYS A 24 -16.09 -2.13 -1.11
CA LYS A 24 -15.06 -1.31 -0.49
C LYS A 24 -13.67 -1.84 -0.78
N MET A 25 -13.49 -3.15 -0.80
CA MET A 25 -12.21 -3.77 -1.12
C MET A 25 -11.82 -3.52 -2.57
N LYS A 26 -12.77 -3.58 -3.49
CA LYS A 26 -12.52 -3.25 -4.91
C LYS A 26 -12.10 -1.81 -5.08
N GLU A 27 -12.79 -0.90 -4.41
CA GLU A 27 -12.45 0.52 -4.43
C GLU A 27 -11.06 0.75 -3.86
N SER A 28 -10.72 0.10 -2.76
CA SER A 28 -9.41 0.17 -2.15
C SER A 28 -8.33 -0.36 -3.08
N GLN A 29 -8.57 -1.48 -3.75
CA GLN A 29 -7.62 -2.05 -4.71
C GLN A 29 -7.36 -1.10 -5.88
N GLU A 30 -8.38 -0.41 -6.36
CA GLU A 30 -8.20 0.59 -7.41
C GLU A 30 -7.38 1.78 -6.93
N LYS A 31 -7.63 2.24 -5.72
CA LYS A 31 -6.82 3.30 -5.10
C LYS A 31 -5.37 2.88 -4.97
N ILE A 32 -5.12 1.65 -4.52
CA ILE A 32 -3.78 1.11 -4.40
C ILE A 32 -3.10 1.05 -5.76
N LYS A 33 -3.82 0.62 -6.78
CA LYS A 33 -3.30 0.52 -8.14
C LYS A 33 -2.83 1.87 -8.69
N ASN A 34 -3.51 2.94 -8.30
CA ASN A 34 -3.21 4.30 -8.74
C ASN A 34 -2.25 5.05 -7.82
N ILE A 35 -1.75 4.41 -6.78
CA ILE A 35 -0.78 5.01 -5.87
C ILE A 35 0.52 5.29 -6.62
N LYS A 36 1.08 6.47 -6.36
CA LYS A 36 2.43 6.83 -6.77
C LYS A 36 3.15 7.31 -5.54
N ILE A 37 4.21 6.61 -5.18
CA ILE A 37 5.00 6.91 -3.98
C ILE A 37 6.40 7.31 -4.39
N GLU A 38 6.87 8.42 -3.85
CA GLU A 38 8.21 8.91 -4.10
C GLU A 38 9.12 8.63 -2.90
N GLY A 39 10.22 7.94 -3.15
CA GLY A 39 11.28 7.75 -2.17
C GLY A 39 12.48 8.62 -2.53
N VAL A 40 13.20 9.05 -1.53
CA VAL A 40 14.32 9.98 -1.70
C VAL A 40 15.55 9.52 -0.93
N SER A 41 16.71 9.96 -1.39
CA SER A 41 17.97 9.77 -0.68
C SER A 41 18.94 10.90 -1.02
N GLY A 42 20.03 11.00 -0.23
CA GLY A 42 21.08 11.99 -0.47
C GLY A 42 20.57 13.42 -0.52
N SER A 43 19.79 13.85 0.46
CA SER A 43 19.21 15.19 0.53
C SER A 43 18.38 15.52 -0.71
N ASN A 44 17.56 14.55 -1.14
CA ASN A 44 16.69 14.64 -2.32
C ASN A 44 17.46 14.62 -3.66
N SER A 45 18.70 14.20 -3.65
CA SER A 45 19.52 14.09 -4.87
C SER A 45 19.06 12.97 -5.78
N VAL A 46 18.49 11.90 -5.20
CA VAL A 46 17.95 10.77 -5.94
C VAL A 46 16.52 10.56 -5.49
N LYS A 47 15.62 10.47 -6.46
CA LYS A 47 14.20 10.23 -6.23
C LYS A 47 13.76 9.02 -7.06
N VAL A 48 13.05 8.11 -6.41
CA VAL A 48 12.49 6.93 -7.06
C VAL A 48 10.98 6.97 -6.87
N THR A 49 10.23 6.76 -7.96
CA THR A 49 8.78 6.69 -7.90
C THR A 49 8.33 5.26 -8.15
N LEU A 50 7.55 4.72 -7.22
CA LEU A 50 6.94 3.40 -7.35
C LEU A 50 5.43 3.55 -7.53
N ASN A 51 4.84 2.62 -8.29
CA ASN A 51 3.39 2.50 -8.36
C ASN A 51 2.87 1.59 -7.24
N GLY A 52 1.56 1.37 -7.20
CA GLY A 52 0.94 0.54 -6.17
C GLY A 52 1.36 -0.92 -6.20
N ASP A 53 1.85 -1.40 -7.33
CA ASP A 53 2.35 -2.76 -7.48
C ASP A 53 3.82 -2.89 -7.06
N GLY A 54 4.45 -1.78 -6.69
CA GLY A 54 5.85 -1.76 -6.29
C GLY A 54 6.82 -1.66 -7.45
N GLU A 55 6.32 -1.40 -8.64
CA GLU A 55 7.19 -1.22 -9.81
C GLU A 55 7.77 0.19 -9.80
N MET A 56 9.05 0.28 -10.16
CA MET A 56 9.70 1.58 -10.33
C MET A 56 9.30 2.16 -11.69
N ILE A 57 8.55 3.25 -11.66
CA ILE A 57 8.05 3.90 -12.87
C ILE A 57 8.87 5.13 -13.26
N LYS A 58 9.67 5.64 -12.34
CA LYS A 58 10.49 6.80 -12.60
C LYS A 58 11.68 6.85 -11.65
N ILE A 59 12.79 7.33 -12.15
CA ILE A 59 13.95 7.66 -11.34
C ILE A 59 14.46 9.03 -11.76
N ASP A 60 14.79 9.86 -10.78
CA ASP A 60 15.32 11.20 -11.02
C ASP A 60 16.60 11.34 -10.23
N ILE A 61 17.69 11.61 -10.93
CA ILE A 61 19.02 11.76 -10.33
C ILE A 61 19.49 13.19 -10.58
N SER A 62 19.84 13.90 -9.51
CA SER A 62 20.36 15.25 -9.60
C SER A 62 21.64 15.31 -10.44
N PRO A 63 21.82 16.33 -11.29
CA PRO A 63 23.04 16.49 -12.05
C PRO A 63 24.32 16.52 -11.20
N ASP A 64 24.23 17.04 -10.00
CA ASP A 64 25.38 17.12 -9.10
C ASP A 64 25.88 15.73 -8.68
N ILE A 65 24.95 14.78 -8.52
CA ILE A 65 25.28 13.42 -8.11
C ILE A 65 25.89 12.61 -9.24
N ILE A 66 25.59 12.93 -10.48
CA ILE A 66 26.15 12.23 -11.64
C ILE A 66 27.68 12.34 -11.69
N LYS A 67 28.22 13.36 -11.08
CA LYS A 67 29.69 13.58 -11.00
C LYS A 67 30.35 12.71 -9.93
N GLU A 68 29.59 12.09 -9.05
CA GLU A 68 30.14 11.24 -8.00
C GLU A 68 30.52 9.86 -8.53
N ASP A 69 31.26 9.11 -7.71
CA ASP A 69 31.63 7.75 -8.04
C ASP A 69 30.39 6.88 -8.27
N LYS A 70 30.53 5.96 -9.21
CA LYS A 70 29.48 5.01 -9.54
C LYS A 70 28.89 4.31 -8.31
N SER A 71 29.75 3.88 -7.39
CA SER A 71 29.31 3.19 -6.17
C SER A 71 28.41 4.06 -5.28
N ILE A 72 28.68 5.35 -5.23
CA ILE A 72 27.88 6.31 -4.47
C ILE A 72 26.50 6.44 -5.11
N ILE A 73 26.44 6.57 -6.43
CA ILE A 73 25.18 6.66 -7.15
C ILE A 73 24.34 5.39 -6.96
N GLU A 74 24.97 4.23 -7.07
CA GLU A 74 24.30 2.96 -6.87
C GLU A 74 23.70 2.85 -5.46
N ASP A 75 24.46 3.22 -4.44
CA ASP A 75 24.00 3.18 -3.05
C ASP A 75 22.83 4.14 -2.82
N LEU A 76 22.88 5.31 -3.43
CA LEU A 76 21.81 6.30 -3.30
C LEU A 76 20.52 5.82 -3.99
N VAL A 77 20.64 5.15 -5.11
CA VAL A 77 19.49 4.57 -5.82
C VAL A 77 18.85 3.48 -4.97
N VAL A 78 19.64 2.60 -4.40
CA VAL A 78 19.14 1.55 -3.49
C VAL A 78 18.43 2.17 -2.30
N ALA A 79 19.03 3.19 -1.68
CA ALA A 79 18.44 3.85 -0.53
C ALA A 79 17.10 4.54 -0.88
N ALA A 80 17.04 5.21 -2.02
CA ALA A 80 15.81 5.87 -2.48
C ALA A 80 14.70 4.85 -2.76
N HIS A 81 15.05 3.74 -3.40
CA HIS A 81 14.12 2.66 -3.69
C HIS A 81 13.56 2.06 -2.39
N ASN A 82 14.45 1.76 -1.43
CA ASN A 82 14.03 1.19 -0.17
C ASN A 82 13.14 2.16 0.62
N ASN A 83 13.44 3.44 0.56
CA ASN A 83 12.61 4.48 1.17
C ASN A 83 11.21 4.52 0.54
N ALA A 84 11.14 4.47 -0.79
CA ALA A 84 9.87 4.43 -1.50
C ALA A 84 9.07 3.18 -1.16
N LYS A 85 9.74 2.03 -1.10
CA LYS A 85 9.10 0.75 -0.77
C LYS A 85 8.50 0.75 0.62
N GLU A 86 9.20 1.32 1.59
CA GLU A 86 8.70 1.45 2.96
C GLU A 86 7.47 2.34 3.01
N LYS A 87 7.50 3.48 2.33
CA LYS A 87 6.36 4.39 2.24
C LYS A 87 5.16 3.72 1.55
N LEU A 88 5.41 2.94 0.50
CA LEU A 88 4.37 2.20 -0.19
C LEU A 88 3.69 1.19 0.73
N LYS A 89 4.47 0.48 1.52
CA LYS A 89 3.95 -0.47 2.51
C LYS A 89 2.99 0.20 3.48
N LEU A 90 3.41 1.34 4.04
CA LEU A 90 2.60 2.10 4.98
C LEU A 90 1.31 2.58 4.33
N LYS A 91 1.41 3.09 3.10
CA LYS A 91 0.24 3.60 2.37
C LYS A 91 -0.74 2.47 2.04
N THR A 92 -0.24 1.33 1.60
CA THR A 92 -1.07 0.17 1.29
C THR A 92 -1.79 -0.34 2.53
N THR A 93 -1.07 -0.43 3.65
CA THR A 93 -1.64 -0.85 4.93
C THR A 93 -2.73 0.11 5.37
N GLU A 94 -2.51 1.40 5.24
CA GLU A 94 -3.48 2.43 5.56
C GLU A 94 -4.76 2.28 4.73
N GLU A 95 -4.64 2.07 3.43
CA GLU A 95 -5.78 1.89 2.54
C GLU A 95 -6.57 0.64 2.87
N ILE A 96 -5.90 -0.46 3.15
CA ILE A 96 -6.55 -1.71 3.54
C ILE A 96 -7.28 -1.54 4.87
N SER A 97 -6.65 -0.90 5.84
CA SER A 97 -7.26 -0.63 7.15
C SER A 97 -8.51 0.23 7.01
N THR A 98 -8.47 1.24 6.17
CA THR A 98 -9.61 2.11 5.90
C THR A 98 -10.74 1.33 5.23
N ALA A 99 -10.40 0.48 4.26
CA ALA A 99 -11.39 -0.32 3.53
C ALA A 99 -12.10 -1.33 4.43
N THR A 100 -11.39 -1.91 5.38
CA THR A 100 -11.99 -2.87 6.32
C THR A 100 -12.78 -2.20 7.43
N GLY A 101 -12.71 -0.87 7.54
CA GLY A 101 -13.63 -0.09 8.37
C GLY A 101 -13.69 -0.46 9.84
N GLY A 102 -12.56 -0.80 10.43
CA GLY A 102 -12.54 -1.18 11.82
C GLY A 102 -12.80 -2.68 12.07
N PHE A 103 -12.86 -3.49 11.02
CA PHE A 103 -12.82 -4.94 11.17
C PHE A 103 -11.44 -5.41 11.62
N GLY A 104 -10.55 -4.47 11.94
CA GLY A 104 -9.30 -4.81 12.55
C GLY A 104 -9.55 -5.52 13.87
N ILE A 105 -9.09 -6.76 13.96
CA ILE A 105 -9.13 -7.50 15.22
C ILE A 105 -8.20 -6.76 16.20
N PRO A 106 -8.71 -6.35 17.38
CA PRO A 106 -7.86 -5.67 18.36
C PRO A 106 -6.62 -6.49 18.65
N GLY A 107 -5.44 -5.88 18.51
CA GLY A 107 -4.19 -6.56 18.75
C GLY A 107 -3.63 -7.31 17.54
N PHE A 108 -4.33 -7.34 16.43
CA PHE A 108 -3.83 -7.96 15.21
C PHE A 108 -2.83 -7.04 14.52
N LYS A 109 -1.63 -7.53 14.32
CA LYS A 109 -0.61 -6.80 13.56
C LYS A 109 -0.44 -7.48 12.21
N TRP A 110 -0.57 -6.71 11.15
CA TRP A 110 -0.31 -7.21 9.82
C TRP A 110 1.17 -7.60 9.70
N PRO A 111 1.47 -8.79 9.19
CA PRO A 111 2.84 -9.21 8.98
C PRO A 111 3.41 -8.54 7.72
N LEU A 112 3.79 -7.30 7.86
CA LEU A 112 4.36 -6.55 6.73
C LEU A 112 5.84 -6.31 6.93
#